data_6c61d170489c87c2926a7a4a5aad1865
#
_entry.id   6c61d170489c87c2926a7a4a5aad1865
#
_cell.length_a   1.000
_cell.length_b   1.000
_cell.length_c   1.000
_cell.angle_alpha   90.00
_cell.angle_beta   90.00
_cell.angle_gamma   90.00
#
_symmetry.space_group_name_H-M   'P 1'
#
loop_
_entity.id
_entity.type
_entity.pdbx_description
1 polymer ?
#
loop_
_entity_poly.entity_id
_entity_poly.type
_entity_poly.pdbx_seq_one_letter_code
_entity_poly.pdbx_strand_id
1 'polypeptide(L)'
;MVVALFASGTVDNILGRQDYSDSTGGRAALYRATWKATLESPIIGYGTPRMEPSIGVSMGTQGYLWTLMFCFGFVGLALFALFMVCTVAGGARVKTTSGYWLHSVPVACCVVFIFYSFDIAQMTILMLASMACIRSIRDGEGL
;
A
#
# COMPACT_ATOMS: atom_id res chain seq x y z
N MET A 1 -29.98 -16.75 -18.25
CA MET A 1 -29.33 -15.65 -17.52
C MET A 1 -27.88 -15.44 -17.97
N VAL A 2 -27.07 -16.49 -18.19
CA VAL A 2 -25.67 -16.35 -18.68
C VAL A 2 -25.59 -15.78 -20.10
N VAL A 3 -26.50 -16.14 -21.00
CA VAL A 3 -26.53 -15.66 -22.40
C VAL A 3 -26.85 -14.17 -22.50
N ALA A 4 -27.61 -13.60 -21.58
CA ALA A 4 -27.95 -12.16 -21.57
C ALA A 4 -26.75 -11.29 -21.17
N LEU A 5 -25.79 -11.81 -20.42
CA LEU A 5 -24.55 -11.13 -20.06
C LEU A 5 -23.59 -10.96 -21.26
N PHE A 6 -23.61 -11.92 -22.19
CA PHE A 6 -22.82 -11.85 -23.43
C PHE A 6 -23.41 -10.92 -24.48
N ALA A 7 -24.73 -10.64 -24.44
CA ALA A 7 -25.41 -9.77 -25.38
C ALA A 7 -25.37 -8.27 -25.00
N SER A 8 -24.87 -7.91 -23.82
CA SER A 8 -24.99 -6.56 -23.26
C SER A 8 -23.80 -5.63 -23.47
N GLY A 9 -22.89 -5.90 -24.41
CA GLY A 9 -21.69 -5.08 -24.60
C GLY A 9 -20.70 -5.10 -23.41
N THR A 10 -20.99 -5.90 -22.39
CA THR A 10 -20.13 -6.04 -21.20
C THR A 10 -18.79 -6.67 -21.57
N VAL A 11 -18.82 -7.59 -22.55
CA VAL A 11 -17.59 -8.24 -23.07
C VAL A 11 -16.71 -7.22 -23.82
N ASP A 12 -17.32 -6.36 -24.65
CA ASP A 12 -16.60 -5.31 -25.36
C ASP A 12 -16.01 -4.27 -24.39
N ASN A 13 -16.72 -3.95 -23.32
CA ASN A 13 -16.21 -3.09 -22.25
C ASN A 13 -15.08 -3.75 -21.45
N ILE A 14 -15.09 -5.07 -21.29
CA ILE A 14 -14.01 -5.80 -20.61
C ILE A 14 -12.80 -5.92 -21.54
N LEU A 15 -13.01 -6.21 -22.81
CA LEU A 15 -11.96 -6.30 -23.82
C LEU A 15 -11.35 -4.91 -24.10
N GLY A 16 -12.16 -3.85 -24.19
CA GLY A 16 -11.66 -2.49 -24.32
C GLY A 16 -10.89 -2.01 -23.07
N ARG A 17 -11.18 -2.56 -21.90
CA ARG A 17 -10.34 -2.36 -20.71
C ARG A 17 -9.04 -3.15 -20.77
N GLN A 18 -8.98 -4.26 -21.47
CA GLN A 18 -7.74 -5.01 -21.68
C GLN A 18 -6.83 -4.34 -22.71
N ASP A 19 -7.36 -3.71 -23.75
CA ASP A 19 -6.58 -2.88 -24.68
C ASP A 19 -6.02 -1.61 -24.01
N TYR A 20 -6.69 -1.10 -22.98
CA TYR A 20 -6.15 -0.08 -22.08
C TYR A 20 -5.07 -0.61 -21.14
N SER A 21 -4.86 -1.91 -21.10
CA SER A 21 -3.82 -2.58 -20.30
C SER A 21 -2.56 -2.88 -21.12
N ASP A 22 -1.99 -1.87 -21.77
CA ASP A 22 -0.51 -1.80 -21.87
C ASP A 22 -0.02 -1.46 -20.45
N SER A 23 -0.42 -2.37 -19.52
CA SER A 23 -0.41 -2.12 -18.08
C SER A 23 1.01 -2.04 -17.52
N THR A 24 1.98 -2.65 -18.20
CA THR A 24 3.37 -2.65 -17.77
C THR A 24 4.07 -1.35 -18.16
N GLY A 25 3.86 -0.89 -19.39
CA GLY A 25 4.43 0.37 -19.89
C GLY A 25 3.81 1.58 -19.16
N GLY A 26 2.50 1.59 -19.01
CA GLY A 26 1.77 2.65 -18.29
C GLY A 26 2.16 2.73 -16.81
N ARG A 27 2.31 1.58 -16.13
CA ARG A 27 2.80 1.55 -14.74
C ARG A 27 4.23 2.05 -14.60
N ALA A 28 5.12 1.64 -15.49
CA ALA A 28 6.50 2.09 -15.47
C ALA A 28 6.62 3.61 -15.70
N ALA A 29 5.82 4.16 -16.63
CA ALA A 29 5.73 5.60 -16.86
C ALA A 29 5.22 6.33 -15.62
N LEU A 30 4.17 5.81 -14.97
CA LEU A 30 3.60 6.38 -13.75
C LEU A 30 4.59 6.33 -12.57
N TYR A 31 5.33 5.24 -12.39
CA TYR A 31 6.40 5.17 -11.37
C TYR A 31 7.48 6.22 -11.61
N ARG A 32 7.92 6.39 -12.87
CA ARG A 32 8.92 7.41 -13.22
C ARG A 32 8.40 8.84 -12.98
N ALA A 33 7.17 9.13 -13.37
CA ALA A 33 6.53 10.42 -13.15
C ALA A 33 6.39 10.72 -11.66
N THR A 34 5.90 9.77 -10.87
CA THR A 34 5.77 9.90 -9.42
C THR A 34 7.13 10.12 -8.74
N TRP A 35 8.16 9.36 -9.14
CA TRP A 35 9.51 9.53 -8.62
C TRP A 35 10.07 10.91 -8.93
N LYS A 36 9.98 11.35 -10.20
CA LYS A 36 10.45 12.66 -10.62
C LYS A 36 9.75 13.78 -9.85
N ALA A 37 8.43 13.73 -9.75
CA ALA A 37 7.66 14.72 -9.00
C ALA A 37 8.03 14.71 -7.51
N THR A 38 8.26 13.54 -6.89
CA THR A 38 8.69 13.48 -5.48
C THR A 38 10.04 14.16 -5.26
N LEU A 39 10.97 14.08 -6.23
CA LEU A 39 12.25 14.79 -6.13
C LEU A 39 12.13 16.31 -6.17
N GLU A 40 11.03 16.85 -6.70
CA GLU A 40 10.73 18.28 -6.68
C GLU A 40 10.24 18.76 -5.30
N SER A 41 9.65 17.87 -4.48
CA SER A 41 9.22 18.17 -3.09
C SER A 41 9.59 17.01 -2.14
N PRO A 42 10.90 16.79 -1.88
CA PRO A 42 11.37 15.57 -1.23
C PRO A 42 11.07 15.48 0.27
N ILE A 43 10.88 16.60 0.96
CA ILE A 43 10.74 16.64 2.42
C ILE A 43 9.28 16.52 2.83
N ILE A 44 8.41 17.37 2.28
CA ILE A 44 7.01 17.51 2.69
C ILE A 44 6.06 16.74 1.75
N GLY A 45 6.47 16.54 0.48
CA GLY A 45 5.61 15.98 -0.56
C GLY A 45 4.53 16.97 -1.04
N TYR A 46 3.45 16.45 -1.60
CA TYR A 46 2.38 17.26 -2.19
C TYR A 46 1.07 17.25 -1.39
N GLY A 47 1.00 16.51 -0.30
CA GLY A 47 -0.19 16.37 0.54
C GLY A 47 -1.26 15.44 -0.01
N THR A 48 -1.54 15.50 -1.32
CA THR A 48 -2.58 14.69 -1.98
C THR A 48 -2.09 14.15 -3.32
N PRO A 49 -2.61 12.98 -3.78
CA PRO A 49 -2.38 12.50 -5.13
C PRO A 49 -2.81 13.55 -6.18
N ARG A 50 -2.05 13.67 -7.27
CA ARG A 50 -2.33 14.60 -8.38
C ARG A 50 -2.42 13.84 -9.68
N MET A 51 -3.34 14.27 -10.55
CA MET A 51 -3.46 13.70 -11.88
C MET A 51 -2.28 14.19 -12.74
N GLU A 52 -1.61 13.26 -13.42
CA GLU A 52 -0.61 13.55 -14.44
C GLU A 52 -1.32 13.71 -15.79
N PRO A 53 -1.35 14.93 -16.37
CA PRO A 53 -2.12 15.20 -17.60
C PRO A 53 -1.64 14.38 -18.79
N SER A 54 -0.35 14.03 -18.83
CA SER A 54 0.26 13.28 -19.93
C SER A 54 -0.15 11.81 -19.95
N ILE A 55 -0.55 11.26 -18.82
CA ILE A 55 -0.86 9.83 -18.67
C ILE A 55 -2.34 9.62 -18.31
N GLY A 56 -3.04 10.67 -17.87
CA GLY A 56 -4.45 10.60 -17.43
C GLY A 56 -4.68 9.79 -16.16
N VAL A 57 -3.63 9.49 -15.40
CA VAL A 57 -3.69 8.68 -14.17
C VAL A 57 -3.15 9.48 -12.99
N SER A 58 -3.68 9.19 -11.80
CA SER A 58 -3.27 9.87 -10.58
C SER A 58 -1.92 9.35 -10.07
N MET A 59 -0.94 10.25 -9.92
CA MET A 59 0.35 9.94 -9.29
C MET A 59 0.18 9.65 -7.80
N GLY A 60 1.01 8.76 -7.27
CA GLY A 60 0.98 8.38 -5.85
C GLY A 60 -0.10 7.33 -5.50
N THR A 61 -0.74 6.68 -6.50
CA THR A 61 -1.79 5.66 -6.26
C THR A 61 -1.34 4.24 -6.55
N GLN A 62 -0.09 4.03 -6.96
CA GLN A 62 0.45 2.74 -7.43
C GLN A 62 0.64 1.70 -6.32
N GLY A 63 0.71 2.15 -5.08
CA GLY A 63 0.90 1.36 -3.88
C GLY A 63 1.07 2.29 -2.68
N TYR A 64 0.88 1.78 -1.47
CA TYR A 64 0.84 2.63 -0.27
C TYR A 64 2.18 3.35 -0.01
N LEU A 65 3.32 2.70 -0.26
CA LEU A 65 4.63 3.34 -0.14
C LEU A 65 4.81 4.50 -1.12
N TRP A 66 4.29 4.36 -2.34
CA TRP A 66 4.31 5.42 -3.35
C TRP A 66 3.41 6.59 -2.94
N THR A 67 2.25 6.29 -2.36
CA THR A 67 1.34 7.30 -1.80
C THR A 67 2.03 8.09 -0.68
N LEU A 68 2.68 7.40 0.26
CA LEU A 68 3.41 8.05 1.35
C LEU A 68 4.55 8.93 0.83
N MET A 69 5.35 8.39 -0.09
CA MET A 69 6.47 9.11 -0.68
C MET A 69 6.01 10.38 -1.43
N PHE A 70 4.95 10.27 -2.23
CA PHE A 70 4.42 11.39 -3.01
C PHE A 70 3.72 12.43 -2.13
N CYS A 71 2.87 12.00 -1.20
CA CYS A 71 2.07 12.91 -0.37
C CYS A 71 2.85 13.53 0.78
N PHE A 72 3.75 12.75 1.42
CA PHE A 72 4.45 13.19 2.65
C PHE A 72 5.98 13.26 2.49
N GLY A 73 6.48 13.07 1.28
CA GLY A 73 7.90 13.09 0.99
C GLY A 73 8.68 11.92 1.59
N PHE A 74 10.00 11.99 1.51
CA PHE A 74 10.87 10.96 2.07
C PHE A 74 10.85 10.92 3.59
N VAL A 75 10.54 12.03 4.26
CA VAL A 75 10.43 12.06 5.73
C VAL A 75 9.24 11.24 6.20
N GLY A 76 8.07 11.41 5.60
CA GLY A 76 6.89 10.62 5.93
C GLY A 76 7.09 9.13 5.61
N LEU A 77 7.69 8.81 4.47
CA LEU A 77 8.05 7.45 4.10
C LEU A 77 9.02 6.82 5.12
N ALA A 78 10.07 7.54 5.53
CA ALA A 78 11.06 7.05 6.48
C ALA A 78 10.46 6.80 7.87
N LEU A 79 9.63 7.70 8.36
CA LEU A 79 8.94 7.54 9.65
C LEU A 79 7.99 6.32 9.63
N PHE A 80 7.24 6.15 8.55
CA PHE A 80 6.38 4.99 8.40
C PHE A 80 7.17 3.68 8.27
N ALA A 81 8.25 3.68 7.49
CA ALA A 81 9.13 2.51 7.36
C ALA A 81 9.76 2.14 8.71
N LEU A 82 10.22 3.14 9.47
CA LEU A 82 10.75 2.94 10.82
C LEU A 82 9.68 2.33 11.75
N PHE A 83 8.45 2.87 11.72
CA PHE A 83 7.33 2.30 12.49
C PHE A 83 7.11 0.83 12.12
N MET A 84 7.07 0.48 10.84
CA MET A 84 6.89 -0.91 10.39
C MET A 84 8.04 -1.82 10.82
N VAL A 85 9.28 -1.36 10.66
CA VAL A 85 10.46 -2.12 11.11
C VAL A 85 10.41 -2.37 12.62
N CYS A 86 10.12 -1.35 13.42
CA CYS A 86 9.99 -1.48 14.88
C CYS A 86 8.87 -2.45 15.27
N THR A 87 7.72 -2.41 14.57
CA THR A 87 6.59 -3.30 14.82
C THR A 87 6.94 -4.74 14.48
N VAL A 88 7.56 -4.99 13.32
CA VAL A 88 7.99 -6.32 12.89
C VAL A 88 9.09 -6.86 13.79
N ALA A 89 10.11 -6.07 14.09
CA ALA A 89 11.22 -6.49 14.96
C ALA A 89 10.75 -6.72 16.41
N GLY A 90 9.85 -5.88 16.91
CA GLY A 90 9.23 -6.07 18.22
C GLY A 90 8.41 -7.37 18.27
N GLY A 91 7.52 -7.56 17.30
CA GLY A 91 6.64 -8.73 17.22
C GLY A 91 7.39 -10.07 17.08
N ALA A 92 8.60 -10.06 16.55
CA ALA A 92 9.45 -11.27 16.47
C ALA A 92 9.81 -11.88 17.85
N ARG A 93 9.63 -11.12 18.92
CA ARG A 93 9.89 -11.58 20.31
C ARG A 93 8.71 -12.31 20.92
N VAL A 94 7.55 -12.30 20.30
CA VAL A 94 6.36 -12.99 20.80
C VAL A 94 6.52 -14.50 20.64
N LYS A 95 6.23 -15.26 21.70
CA LYS A 95 6.39 -16.73 21.73
C LYS A 95 5.06 -17.48 21.79
N THR A 96 3.94 -16.77 21.93
CA THR A 96 2.61 -17.38 21.99
C THR A 96 2.05 -17.64 20.59
N THR A 97 1.27 -18.70 20.42
CA THR A 97 0.62 -19.03 19.13
C THR A 97 -0.25 -17.87 18.63
N SER A 98 -1.04 -17.28 19.50
CA SER A 98 -1.87 -16.12 19.18
C SER A 98 -1.03 -14.91 18.74
N GLY A 99 0.12 -14.70 19.41
CA GLY A 99 1.06 -13.63 19.06
C GLY A 99 1.71 -13.84 17.70
N TYR A 100 2.02 -15.07 17.29
CA TYR A 100 2.54 -15.34 15.94
C TYR A 100 1.52 -14.97 14.85
N TRP A 101 0.25 -15.30 15.06
CA TRP A 101 -0.81 -14.91 14.12
C TRP A 101 -0.97 -13.40 14.02
N LEU A 102 -0.95 -12.69 15.15
CA LEU A 102 -1.00 -11.23 15.18
C LEU A 102 0.24 -10.62 14.50
N HIS A 103 1.41 -11.18 14.72
CA HIS A 103 2.66 -10.72 14.12
C HIS A 103 2.70 -10.94 12.59
N SER A 104 2.04 -11.99 12.07
CA SER A 104 1.98 -12.24 10.64
C SER A 104 1.31 -11.10 9.85
N VAL A 105 0.39 -10.36 10.48
CA VAL A 105 -0.30 -9.24 9.83
C VAL A 105 0.66 -8.12 9.42
N PRO A 106 1.46 -7.49 10.30
CA PRO A 106 2.40 -6.46 9.90
C PRO A 106 3.47 -6.96 8.94
N VAL A 107 3.90 -8.23 9.07
CA VAL A 107 4.85 -8.83 8.10
C VAL A 107 4.25 -8.93 6.71
N ALA A 108 3.02 -9.45 6.58
CA ALA A 108 2.32 -9.52 5.31
C ALA A 108 2.08 -8.13 4.72
N CYS A 109 1.70 -7.15 5.55
CA CYS A 109 1.50 -5.77 5.12
C CYS A 109 2.77 -5.15 4.53
N CYS A 110 3.97 -5.45 5.05
CA CYS A 110 5.23 -4.95 4.49
C CYS A 110 5.39 -5.33 3.02
N VAL A 111 4.98 -6.54 2.63
CA VAL A 111 5.05 -6.99 1.24
C VAL A 111 3.97 -6.33 0.39
N VAL A 112 2.76 -6.27 0.91
CA VAL A 112 1.59 -5.77 0.17
C VAL A 112 1.68 -4.26 -0.07
N PHE A 113 2.26 -3.47 0.83
CA PHE A 113 2.42 -2.01 0.70
C PHE A 113 3.19 -1.57 -0.55
N ILE A 114 4.05 -2.41 -1.09
CA ILE A 114 4.83 -2.08 -2.29
C ILE A 114 3.92 -2.00 -3.52
N PHE A 115 2.93 -2.89 -3.60
CA PHE A 115 2.14 -3.11 -4.81
C PHE A 115 0.70 -2.63 -4.71
N TYR A 116 0.15 -2.51 -3.51
CA TYR A 116 -1.26 -2.20 -3.28
C TYR A 116 -1.43 -0.97 -2.40
N SER A 117 -2.42 -0.17 -2.74
CA SER A 117 -2.93 0.90 -1.87
C SER A 117 -3.74 0.30 -0.73
N PHE A 118 -3.68 0.93 0.42
CA PHE A 118 -4.41 0.51 1.62
C PHE A 118 -5.54 1.48 1.91
N ASP A 119 -6.71 0.92 2.17
CA ASP A 119 -7.87 1.65 2.64
C ASP A 119 -7.82 1.84 4.17
N ILE A 120 -8.68 2.72 4.67
CA ILE A 120 -8.80 3.03 6.11
C ILE A 120 -9.04 1.76 6.93
N ALA A 121 -9.88 0.83 6.43
CA ALA A 121 -10.18 -0.41 7.13
C ALA A 121 -8.94 -1.30 7.30
N GLN A 122 -8.13 -1.44 6.27
CA GLN A 122 -6.90 -2.24 6.29
C GLN A 122 -5.84 -1.62 7.21
N MET A 123 -5.71 -0.29 7.18
CA MET A 123 -4.84 0.43 8.11
C MET A 123 -5.29 0.28 9.56
N THR A 124 -6.58 0.29 9.82
CA THR A 124 -7.13 0.05 11.16
C THR A 124 -6.77 -1.35 11.65
N ILE A 125 -6.92 -2.38 10.82
CA ILE A 125 -6.55 -3.76 11.17
C ILE A 125 -5.05 -3.85 11.48
N LEU A 126 -4.20 -3.23 10.66
CA LEU A 126 -2.75 -3.19 10.89
C LEU A 126 -2.42 -2.54 12.22
N MET A 127 -3.01 -1.38 12.53
CA MET A 127 -2.77 -0.67 13.78
C MET A 127 -3.24 -1.47 14.99
N LEU A 128 -4.42 -2.10 14.93
CA LEU A 128 -4.94 -2.95 16.00
C LEU A 128 -4.04 -4.19 16.22
N ALA A 129 -3.62 -4.87 15.15
CA ALA A 129 -2.71 -6.00 15.24
C ALA A 129 -1.35 -5.59 15.84
N SER A 130 -0.80 -4.46 15.42
CA SER A 130 0.45 -3.90 15.94
C SER A 130 0.35 -3.57 17.43
N MET A 131 -0.74 -2.93 17.85
CA MET A 131 -1.01 -2.61 19.26
C MET A 131 -1.16 -3.86 20.11
N ALA A 132 -1.88 -4.88 19.62
CA ALA A 132 -2.04 -6.16 20.30
C ALA A 132 -0.71 -6.89 20.48
N CYS A 133 0.16 -6.89 19.45
CA CYS A 133 1.51 -7.43 19.54
C CYS A 133 2.35 -6.71 20.60
N ILE A 134 2.36 -5.38 20.59
CA ILE A 134 3.13 -4.57 21.56
C ILE A 134 2.62 -4.83 22.98
N ARG A 135 1.32 -4.92 23.18
CA ARG A 135 0.70 -5.22 24.47
C ARG A 135 1.12 -6.61 24.99
N SER A 136 1.02 -7.64 24.13
CA SER A 136 1.43 -9.02 24.48
C SER A 136 2.87 -9.09 24.96
N ILE A 137 3.78 -8.36 24.30
CA ILE A 137 5.18 -8.28 24.71
C ILE A 137 5.33 -7.60 26.08
N ARG A 138 4.61 -6.48 26.28
CA ARG A 138 4.71 -5.72 27.54
C ARG A 138 4.15 -6.49 28.73
N ASP A 139 3.04 -7.19 28.54
CA ASP A 139 2.36 -7.94 29.60
C ASP A 139 3.07 -9.27 29.93
N GLY A 140 4.24 -9.56 29.31
CA GLY A 140 5.08 -10.72 29.62
C GLY A 140 4.61 -12.03 28.98
N GLU A 141 3.58 -11.99 28.12
CA GLU A 141 3.11 -13.18 27.40
C GLU A 141 4.12 -13.64 26.31
N GLY A 142 5.18 -12.91 26.14
CA GLY A 142 6.27 -13.18 25.20
C GLY A 142 7.51 -13.86 25.81
N LEU A 143 7.48 -14.19 27.11
CA LEU A 143 8.59 -14.86 27.82
C LEU A 143 8.39 -16.36 27.96
#